data_3604b9f54ae17cf404898989df1d398b
#
_entry.id   3604b9f54ae17cf404898989df1d398b
#
_cell.length_a   1.000
_cell.length_b   1.000
_cell.length_c   1.000
_cell.angle_alpha   90.00
_cell.angle_beta   90.00
_cell.angle_gamma   90.00
#
_symmetry.space_group_name_H-M   'P 1'
#
loop_
_entity.id
_entity.type
_entity.pdbx_description
1 polymer ?
#
loop_
_entity_poly.entity_id
_entity_poly.type
_entity_poly.pdbx_seq_one_letter_code
_entity_poly.pdbx_strand_id
1 'polypeptide(L)'
;MINGCLCDIILNILFTYNIYRVIILKNLLVIFGGNSSEYEVSLRSAASVIRNIPRDKYKVLMLGITKSGEWRCFRGDVSLIENDAWCTKELTFPAMLSVNPADKALLIFESSLPSKIYIDVVFPVLHGKNGEDGTIQGLLELSEIPYVGCGVLSSAVCMDKAVTNALCDQSGIRQAKWRLVKKYDFILDNVDIDKIVRELSLPIFVKPANAGSSVGISKASSKESVRDALALAFEHDSKVVLESAVVGRELECAVMGNDEPLASCVGEIVPCNDFYDYKAKYIDDNSRLLIPSPLPEEISEEIRKIAVDIYKYLDCSGLARVDFFMSSDGEIYFNEINTIPGFTSISMYPKLFEEVKIPPRKLIEKLIEYAFEKKEN
;
A
#
# COMPACT_ATOMS: atom_id res chain seq x y z
N MET A 1 -34.19 -56.54 20.69
CA MET A 1 -32.85 -56.09 21.09
C MET A 1 -31.94 -55.85 19.85
N ILE A 2 -32.38 -55.07 18.88
CA ILE A 2 -31.54 -54.74 17.67
C ILE A 2 -31.46 -53.25 17.42
N ASN A 3 -32.21 -52.40 18.15
CA ASN A 3 -32.23 -50.94 17.91
C ASN A 3 -31.18 -50.10 18.61
N GLY A 4 -30.34 -50.69 19.52
CA GLY A 4 -29.27 -49.94 20.22
C GLY A 4 -27.97 -49.82 19.42
N CYS A 5 -27.69 -50.84 18.57
CA CYS A 5 -26.37 -50.93 17.92
C CYS A 5 -26.20 -49.97 16.71
N LEU A 6 -27.31 -49.58 16.05
CA LEU A 6 -27.23 -48.66 14.88
C LEU A 6 -27.02 -47.20 15.30
N CYS A 7 -27.62 -46.78 16.42
CA CYS A 7 -27.42 -45.42 16.95
C CYS A 7 -25.99 -45.21 17.43
N ASP A 8 -25.38 -46.20 18.09
CA ASP A 8 -24.00 -46.10 18.57
C ASP A 8 -22.98 -46.10 17.43
N ILE A 9 -23.28 -46.83 16.34
CA ILE A 9 -22.43 -46.82 15.15
C ILE A 9 -22.54 -45.48 14.42
N ILE A 10 -23.74 -44.91 14.30
CA ILE A 10 -23.97 -43.61 13.65
C ILE A 10 -23.35 -42.48 14.52
N LEU A 11 -23.49 -42.52 15.84
CA LEU A 11 -22.85 -41.59 16.75
C LEU A 11 -21.32 -41.71 16.71
N ASN A 12 -20.75 -42.90 16.66
CA ASN A 12 -19.31 -43.10 16.51
C ASN A 12 -18.80 -42.63 15.13
N ILE A 13 -19.57 -42.82 14.05
CA ILE A 13 -19.22 -42.30 12.72
C ILE A 13 -19.31 -40.79 12.70
N LEU A 14 -20.32 -40.17 13.32
CA LEU A 14 -20.44 -38.71 13.44
C LEU A 14 -19.38 -38.12 14.37
N PHE A 15 -19.00 -38.82 15.45
CA PHE A 15 -17.91 -38.42 16.34
C PHE A 15 -16.54 -38.55 15.65
N THR A 16 -16.30 -39.62 14.86
CA THR A 16 -15.06 -39.79 14.09
C THR A 16 -15.02 -38.83 12.89
N TYR A 17 -16.14 -38.48 12.25
CA TYR A 17 -16.18 -37.43 11.20
C TYR A 17 -15.93 -36.03 11.73
N ASN A 18 -16.22 -35.74 13.02
CA ASN A 18 -15.93 -34.46 13.63
C ASN A 18 -14.47 -34.33 14.17
N ILE A 19 -13.72 -35.45 14.30
CA ILE A 19 -12.34 -35.44 14.84
C ILE A 19 -11.29 -35.23 13.74
N TYR A 20 -11.62 -35.45 12.46
CA TYR A 20 -10.74 -35.18 11.31
C TYR A 20 -11.34 -34.10 10.40
N ARG A 21 -11.57 -32.90 10.93
CA ARG A 21 -11.55 -31.73 10.06
C ARG A 21 -10.08 -31.57 9.64
N VAL A 22 -9.71 -32.21 8.52
CA VAL A 22 -8.44 -31.93 7.86
C VAL A 22 -8.48 -30.42 7.55
N ILE A 23 -7.76 -29.65 8.34
CA ILE A 23 -7.60 -28.22 8.08
C ILE A 23 -6.79 -28.14 6.79
N ILE A 24 -7.48 -28.01 5.67
CA ILE A 24 -6.82 -27.73 4.39
C ILE A 24 -6.37 -26.29 4.47
N LEU A 25 -5.06 -26.09 4.64
CA LEU A 25 -4.46 -24.76 4.63
C LEU A 25 -4.64 -24.15 3.24
N LYS A 26 -5.12 -22.91 3.18
CA LYS A 26 -5.16 -22.13 1.94
C LYS A 26 -3.75 -21.70 1.53
N ASN A 27 -3.42 -21.78 0.26
CA ASN A 27 -2.15 -21.32 -0.30
C ASN A 27 -2.20 -19.79 -0.46
N LEU A 28 -1.45 -19.08 0.37
CA LEU A 28 -1.31 -17.63 0.31
C LEU A 28 0.04 -17.29 -0.31
N LEU A 29 0.02 -16.54 -1.40
CA LEU A 29 1.22 -16.06 -2.08
C LEU A 29 1.54 -14.64 -1.64
N VAL A 30 2.70 -14.43 -1.05
CA VAL A 30 3.23 -13.08 -0.77
C VAL A 30 4.17 -12.70 -1.92
N ILE A 31 3.88 -11.55 -2.55
CA ILE A 31 4.73 -10.97 -3.60
C ILE A 31 5.51 -9.81 -3.01
N PHE A 32 6.83 -9.77 -3.20
CA PHE A 32 7.71 -8.76 -2.60
C PHE A 32 8.84 -8.34 -3.54
N GLY A 33 9.55 -7.26 -3.19
CA GLY A 33 10.64 -6.68 -3.97
C GLY A 33 10.13 -5.68 -5.01
N GLY A 34 10.48 -5.87 -6.27
CA GLY A 34 10.01 -5.04 -7.38
C GLY A 34 11.07 -4.13 -8.00
N ASN A 35 10.86 -3.75 -9.26
CA ASN A 35 11.66 -2.74 -9.95
C ASN A 35 11.14 -1.33 -9.57
N SER A 36 11.46 -0.91 -8.36
CA SER A 36 10.99 0.34 -7.75
C SER A 36 12.09 0.93 -6.87
N SER A 37 12.06 2.25 -6.66
CA SER A 37 12.90 2.95 -5.68
C SER A 37 12.62 2.53 -4.23
N GLU A 38 11.50 1.82 -3.99
CA GLU A 38 11.04 1.38 -2.68
C GLU A 38 11.27 -0.12 -2.44
N TYR A 39 12.18 -0.74 -3.22
CA TYR A 39 12.50 -2.16 -3.14
C TYR A 39 12.84 -2.63 -1.72
N GLU A 40 13.73 -1.93 -1.01
CA GLU A 40 14.15 -2.28 0.34
C GLU A 40 13.02 -2.16 1.37
N VAL A 41 12.11 -1.21 1.17
CA VAL A 41 10.90 -1.06 2.00
C VAL A 41 9.99 -2.27 1.82
N SER A 42 9.83 -2.73 0.57
CA SER A 42 9.06 -3.93 0.25
C SER A 42 9.64 -5.18 0.95
N LEU A 43 10.95 -5.37 0.94
CA LEU A 43 11.58 -6.52 1.60
C LEU A 43 11.27 -6.56 3.10
N ARG A 44 11.46 -5.41 3.79
CA ARG A 44 11.20 -5.31 5.24
C ARG A 44 9.72 -5.45 5.57
N SER A 45 8.85 -4.82 4.79
CA SER A 45 7.39 -4.94 4.93
C SER A 45 6.93 -6.39 4.72
N ALA A 46 7.42 -7.06 3.68
CA ALA A 46 7.07 -8.46 3.39
C ALA A 46 7.53 -9.40 4.51
N ALA A 47 8.74 -9.22 5.04
CA ALA A 47 9.21 -10.02 6.18
C ALA A 47 8.30 -9.86 7.40
N SER A 48 7.85 -8.64 7.71
CA SER A 48 6.90 -8.36 8.77
C SER A 48 5.54 -9.02 8.51
N VAL A 49 4.97 -8.86 7.31
CA VAL A 49 3.71 -9.49 6.90
C VAL A 49 3.81 -11.01 7.03
N ILE A 50 4.83 -11.64 6.46
CA ILE A 50 5.02 -13.09 6.45
C ILE A 50 5.11 -13.66 7.89
N ARG A 51 5.78 -12.97 8.82
CA ARG A 51 5.89 -13.39 10.23
C ARG A 51 4.54 -13.34 10.97
N ASN A 52 3.64 -12.48 10.53
CA ASN A 52 2.33 -12.27 11.17
C ASN A 52 1.18 -13.03 10.48
N ILE A 53 1.40 -13.71 9.36
CA ILE A 53 0.37 -14.56 8.73
C ILE A 53 0.03 -15.76 9.62
N PRO A 54 -1.27 -16.05 9.90
CA PRO A 54 -1.70 -17.22 10.66
C PRO A 54 -1.34 -18.54 9.98
N ARG A 55 -0.30 -19.23 10.46
CA ARG A 55 0.21 -20.49 9.87
C ARG A 55 -0.70 -21.69 10.10
N ASP A 56 -1.64 -21.58 11.01
CA ASP A 56 -2.72 -22.54 11.24
C ASP A 56 -3.84 -22.47 10.19
N LYS A 57 -3.90 -21.39 9.40
CA LYS A 57 -4.88 -21.17 8.32
C LYS A 57 -4.27 -21.16 6.92
N TYR A 58 -3.02 -20.69 6.81
CA TYR A 58 -2.38 -20.44 5.51
C TYR A 58 -1.02 -21.12 5.37
N LYS A 59 -0.83 -21.76 4.21
CA LYS A 59 0.50 -22.15 3.71
C LYS A 59 1.05 -20.99 2.89
N VAL A 60 2.14 -20.38 3.37
CA VAL A 60 2.73 -19.22 2.72
C VAL A 60 3.70 -19.64 1.62
N LEU A 61 3.50 -19.09 0.44
CA LEU A 61 4.40 -19.13 -0.70
C LEU A 61 5.00 -17.75 -0.89
N MET A 62 6.24 -17.67 -1.35
CA MET A 62 6.99 -16.43 -1.46
C MET A 62 7.47 -16.24 -2.90
N LEU A 63 7.07 -15.13 -3.52
CA LEU A 63 7.45 -14.75 -4.88
C LEU A 63 8.17 -13.41 -4.83
N GLY A 64 9.47 -13.42 -5.05
CA GLY A 64 10.28 -12.23 -5.08
C GLY A 64 10.44 -11.70 -6.49
N ILE A 65 10.40 -10.36 -6.64
CA ILE A 65 10.73 -9.65 -7.87
C ILE A 65 12.04 -8.90 -7.62
N THR A 66 13.07 -9.19 -8.41
CA THR A 66 14.38 -8.54 -8.27
C THR A 66 14.33 -7.06 -8.70
N LYS A 67 15.37 -6.30 -8.39
CA LYS A 67 15.54 -4.91 -8.87
C LYS A 67 15.58 -4.81 -10.41
N SER A 68 15.97 -5.88 -11.10
CA SER A 68 15.93 -5.98 -12.57
C SER A 68 14.55 -6.40 -13.12
N GLY A 69 13.60 -6.74 -12.26
CA GLY A 69 12.26 -7.17 -12.65
C GLY A 69 12.10 -8.68 -12.88
N GLU A 70 13.08 -9.52 -12.51
CA GLU A 70 12.96 -10.96 -12.61
C GLU A 70 12.07 -11.53 -11.49
N TRP A 71 11.13 -12.40 -11.85
CA TRP A 71 10.21 -13.07 -10.94
C TRP A 71 10.76 -14.43 -10.52
N ARG A 72 10.89 -14.64 -9.21
CA ARG A 72 11.52 -15.85 -8.66
C ARG A 72 10.74 -16.37 -7.44
N CYS A 73 10.31 -17.64 -7.50
CA CYS A 73 9.81 -18.33 -6.32
C CYS A 73 10.96 -18.51 -5.32
N PHE A 74 10.78 -18.06 -4.10
CA PHE A 74 11.78 -18.15 -3.04
C PHE A 74 11.39 -19.23 -2.02
N ARG A 75 12.36 -20.09 -1.65
CA ARG A 75 12.20 -21.19 -0.69
C ARG A 75 13.28 -21.12 0.39
N GLY A 76 13.28 -20.05 1.14
CA GLY A 76 14.24 -19.85 2.23
C GLY A 76 13.60 -19.24 3.46
N ASP A 77 14.44 -18.92 4.44
CA ASP A 77 14.00 -18.24 5.65
C ASP A 77 13.67 -16.77 5.39
N VAL A 78 12.64 -16.28 6.08
CA VAL A 78 12.15 -14.89 5.94
C VAL A 78 13.22 -13.84 6.27
N SER A 79 14.15 -14.15 7.15
CA SER A 79 15.27 -13.25 7.49
C SER A 79 16.16 -12.93 6.29
N LEU A 80 16.26 -13.84 5.31
CA LEU A 80 17.01 -13.60 4.08
C LEU A 80 16.31 -12.55 3.18
N ILE A 81 14.98 -12.45 3.22
CA ILE A 81 14.23 -11.40 2.53
C ILE A 81 14.58 -10.05 3.18
N GLU A 82 14.45 -9.95 4.49
CA GLU A 82 14.68 -8.72 5.24
C GLU A 82 16.08 -8.14 5.04
N ASN A 83 17.09 -9.00 4.87
CA ASN A 83 18.49 -8.64 4.71
C ASN A 83 18.95 -8.56 3.24
N ASP A 84 18.03 -8.60 2.26
CA ASP A 84 18.31 -8.62 0.80
C ASP A 84 19.27 -9.75 0.37
N ALA A 85 19.22 -10.90 1.05
CA ALA A 85 20.02 -12.08 0.79
C ALA A 85 19.21 -13.26 0.18
N TRP A 86 17.96 -13.02 -0.20
CA TRP A 86 17.01 -14.04 -0.65
C TRP A 86 17.30 -14.59 -2.06
N CYS A 87 17.86 -13.77 -2.97
CA CYS A 87 17.97 -14.11 -4.37
C CYS A 87 19.28 -14.88 -4.68
N THR A 88 19.36 -16.13 -4.22
CA THR A 88 20.47 -17.07 -4.56
C THR A 88 19.98 -18.18 -5.47
N LYS A 89 20.91 -18.85 -6.20
CA LYS A 89 20.58 -19.94 -7.13
C LYS A 89 20.00 -21.17 -6.42
N GLU A 90 20.41 -21.40 -5.19
CA GLU A 90 20.00 -22.56 -4.38
C GLU A 90 18.59 -22.40 -3.79
N LEU A 91 18.17 -21.18 -3.55
CA LEU A 91 16.92 -20.84 -2.85
C LEU A 91 15.83 -20.30 -3.77
N THR A 92 16.18 -19.97 -5.03
CA THR A 92 15.20 -19.34 -5.94
C THR A 92 15.13 -20.03 -7.29
N PHE A 93 13.91 -20.07 -7.83
CA PHE A 93 13.60 -20.64 -9.13
C PHE A 93 12.82 -19.61 -9.96
N PRO A 94 13.09 -19.46 -11.27
CA PRO A 94 12.26 -18.62 -12.13
C PRO A 94 10.79 -19.03 -11.99
N ALA A 95 9.89 -18.04 -11.88
CA ALA A 95 8.48 -18.31 -11.68
C ALA A 95 7.63 -17.21 -12.31
N MET A 96 6.35 -17.51 -12.55
CA MET A 96 5.37 -16.54 -13.01
C MET A 96 3.96 -16.92 -12.53
N LEU A 97 3.07 -15.93 -12.37
CA LEU A 97 1.65 -16.20 -12.21
C LEU A 97 1.02 -16.55 -13.56
N SER A 98 0.19 -17.59 -13.58
CA SER A 98 -0.63 -17.88 -14.75
C SER A 98 -1.72 -16.81 -14.88
N VAL A 99 -1.83 -16.21 -16.06
CA VAL A 99 -2.93 -15.31 -16.41
C VAL A 99 -4.19 -16.07 -16.84
N ASN A 100 -4.10 -17.40 -16.98
CA ASN A 100 -5.26 -18.22 -17.30
C ASN A 100 -6.09 -18.45 -16.01
N PRO A 101 -7.32 -17.93 -15.91
CA PRO A 101 -8.14 -18.03 -14.71
C PRO A 101 -8.50 -19.47 -14.31
N ALA A 102 -8.48 -20.42 -15.26
CA ALA A 102 -8.65 -21.84 -14.95
C ALA A 102 -7.50 -22.42 -14.14
N ASP A 103 -6.33 -21.78 -14.16
CA ASP A 103 -5.13 -22.27 -13.47
C ASP A 103 -5.07 -21.78 -12.01
N LYS A 104 -5.31 -20.48 -11.79
CA LYS A 104 -5.12 -19.83 -10.49
C LYS A 104 -3.83 -20.28 -9.80
N ALA A 105 -2.70 -20.17 -10.49
CA ALA A 105 -1.50 -20.87 -10.08
C ALA A 105 -0.20 -20.07 -10.26
N LEU A 106 0.76 -20.37 -9.38
CA LEU A 106 2.17 -20.07 -9.56
C LEU A 106 2.81 -21.18 -10.39
N LEU A 107 3.42 -20.83 -11.50
CA LEU A 107 4.23 -21.70 -12.35
C LEU A 107 5.70 -21.53 -11.98
N ILE A 108 6.39 -22.63 -11.64
CA ILE A 108 7.78 -22.62 -11.18
C ILE A 108 8.63 -23.47 -12.14
N PHE A 109 9.68 -22.88 -12.70
CA PHE A 109 10.52 -23.48 -13.72
C PHE A 109 11.80 -24.07 -13.09
N GLU A 110 11.66 -25.24 -12.45
CA GLU A 110 12.77 -25.99 -11.85
C GLU A 110 13.35 -27.04 -12.81
N SER A 111 12.60 -27.41 -13.83
CA SER A 111 12.95 -28.41 -14.83
C SER A 111 12.41 -28.03 -16.20
N SER A 112 12.49 -28.94 -17.19
CA SER A 112 11.98 -28.73 -18.54
C SER A 112 10.45 -28.48 -18.59
N LEU A 113 9.71 -28.96 -17.59
CA LEU A 113 8.28 -28.69 -17.44
C LEU A 113 8.06 -27.90 -16.13
N PRO A 114 7.27 -26.82 -16.15
CA PRO A 114 7.00 -26.06 -14.93
C PRO A 114 6.12 -26.88 -13.95
N SER A 115 6.46 -26.82 -12.68
CA SER A 115 5.57 -27.24 -11.61
C SER A 115 4.49 -26.18 -11.38
N LYS A 116 3.27 -26.62 -11.02
CA LYS A 116 2.12 -25.76 -10.83
C LYS A 116 1.62 -25.86 -9.40
N ILE A 117 1.53 -24.71 -8.71
CA ILE A 117 0.99 -24.63 -7.37
C ILE A 117 -0.25 -23.73 -7.41
N TYR A 118 -1.40 -24.26 -7.01
CA TYR A 118 -2.64 -23.50 -6.89
C TYR A 118 -2.52 -22.41 -5.81
N ILE A 119 -3.07 -21.22 -6.07
CA ILE A 119 -3.06 -20.07 -5.19
C ILE A 119 -4.50 -19.70 -4.83
N ASP A 120 -4.81 -19.64 -3.54
CA ASP A 120 -6.11 -19.24 -3.03
C ASP A 120 -6.23 -17.72 -2.90
N VAL A 121 -5.14 -17.05 -2.52
CA VAL A 121 -5.10 -15.59 -2.32
C VAL A 121 -3.67 -15.05 -2.46
N VAL A 122 -3.57 -13.81 -2.94
CA VAL A 122 -2.28 -13.08 -3.05
C VAL A 122 -2.24 -11.92 -2.06
N PHE A 123 -1.11 -11.74 -1.39
CA PHE A 123 -0.79 -10.54 -0.62
C PHE A 123 0.36 -9.80 -1.32
N PRO A 124 0.07 -8.79 -2.16
CA PRO A 124 1.11 -7.98 -2.76
C PRO A 124 1.68 -7.02 -1.70
N VAL A 125 2.99 -7.05 -1.51
CA VAL A 125 3.74 -6.13 -0.64
C VAL A 125 4.78 -5.43 -1.51
N LEU A 126 4.28 -4.69 -2.49
CA LEU A 126 5.06 -3.99 -3.50
C LEU A 126 4.78 -2.49 -3.36
N HIS A 127 5.82 -1.69 -3.11
CA HIS A 127 5.65 -0.25 -2.95
C HIS A 127 6.05 0.51 -4.21
N GLY A 128 5.34 1.61 -4.49
CA GLY A 128 5.57 2.50 -5.61
C GLY A 128 5.23 1.89 -6.97
N LYS A 129 6.07 2.17 -7.96
CA LYS A 129 5.87 1.76 -9.36
C LYS A 129 5.66 0.25 -9.50
N ASN A 130 4.70 -0.14 -10.34
CA ASN A 130 4.23 -1.50 -10.60
C ASN A 130 3.55 -2.19 -9.40
N GLY A 131 3.60 -1.61 -8.21
CA GLY A 131 2.96 -2.14 -7.00
C GLY A 131 1.66 -1.42 -6.65
N GLU A 132 1.68 -0.08 -6.67
CA GLU A 132 0.56 0.77 -6.23
C GLU A 132 -0.17 1.48 -7.38
N ASP A 133 0.23 1.25 -8.63
CA ASP A 133 -0.25 1.97 -9.82
C ASP A 133 -1.28 1.21 -10.67
N GLY A 134 -1.82 0.10 -10.17
CA GLY A 134 -2.79 -0.75 -10.89
C GLY A 134 -2.16 -1.85 -11.74
N THR A 135 -0.83 -1.84 -11.93
CA THR A 135 -0.15 -2.80 -12.83
C THR A 135 -0.22 -4.23 -12.28
N ILE A 136 0.20 -4.46 -11.04
CA ILE A 136 0.11 -5.81 -10.42
C ILE A 136 -1.35 -6.21 -10.20
N GLN A 137 -2.22 -5.26 -9.87
CA GLN A 137 -3.64 -5.50 -9.68
C GLN A 137 -4.28 -5.99 -10.99
N GLY A 138 -3.92 -5.40 -12.14
CA GLY A 138 -4.38 -5.85 -13.45
C GLY A 138 -3.98 -7.30 -13.78
N LEU A 139 -2.77 -7.71 -13.41
CA LEU A 139 -2.33 -9.10 -13.55
C LEU A 139 -3.16 -10.04 -12.67
N LEU A 140 -3.45 -9.64 -11.44
CA LEU A 140 -4.23 -10.44 -10.47
C LEU A 140 -5.70 -10.53 -10.88
N GLU A 141 -6.28 -9.47 -11.44
CA GLU A 141 -7.62 -9.51 -12.04
C GLU A 141 -7.71 -10.51 -13.21
N LEU A 142 -6.74 -10.48 -14.14
CA LEU A 142 -6.68 -11.43 -15.24
C LEU A 142 -6.55 -12.89 -14.77
N SER A 143 -5.85 -13.12 -13.68
CA SER A 143 -5.67 -14.44 -13.07
C SER A 143 -6.88 -14.91 -12.27
N GLU A 144 -7.86 -14.03 -12.02
CA GLU A 144 -9.01 -14.26 -11.13
C GLU A 144 -8.64 -14.79 -9.73
N ILE A 145 -7.46 -14.46 -9.23
CA ILE A 145 -7.03 -14.80 -7.89
C ILE A 145 -7.39 -13.66 -6.94
N PRO A 146 -8.10 -13.93 -5.82
CA PRO A 146 -8.32 -12.93 -4.77
C PRO A 146 -7.01 -12.32 -4.29
N TYR A 147 -7.00 -11.01 -4.01
CA TYR A 147 -5.80 -10.33 -3.52
C TYR A 147 -6.12 -9.24 -2.52
N VAL A 148 -5.18 -9.02 -1.60
CA VAL A 148 -5.26 -7.98 -0.58
C VAL A 148 -5.00 -6.62 -1.20
N GLY A 149 -5.86 -5.64 -0.88
CA GLY A 149 -5.68 -4.25 -1.25
C GLY A 149 -6.63 -3.74 -2.32
N CYS A 150 -6.35 -2.53 -2.75
CA CYS A 150 -7.13 -1.76 -3.71
C CYS A 150 -7.18 -2.42 -5.09
N GLY A 151 -8.23 -2.13 -5.86
CA GLY A 151 -8.39 -2.58 -7.24
C GLY A 151 -7.50 -1.82 -8.24
N VAL A 152 -7.67 -2.13 -9.52
CA VAL A 152 -6.91 -1.49 -10.61
C VAL A 152 -7.16 0.01 -10.65
N LEU A 153 -8.44 0.41 -10.65
CA LEU A 153 -8.83 1.82 -10.76
C LEU A 153 -8.33 2.64 -9.58
N SER A 154 -8.68 2.24 -8.37
CA SER A 154 -8.29 2.96 -7.15
C SER A 154 -6.77 3.05 -6.99
N SER A 155 -6.02 1.96 -7.26
CA SER A 155 -4.56 1.98 -7.23
C SER A 155 -3.99 2.99 -8.23
N ALA A 156 -4.43 2.98 -9.48
CA ALA A 156 -3.96 3.90 -10.51
C ALA A 156 -4.32 5.36 -10.20
N VAL A 157 -5.53 5.61 -9.72
CA VAL A 157 -5.99 6.94 -9.32
C VAL A 157 -5.21 7.46 -8.14
N CYS A 158 -5.06 6.67 -7.06
CA CYS A 158 -4.38 7.10 -5.84
C CYS A 158 -2.88 7.33 -6.05
N MET A 159 -2.25 6.62 -6.99
CA MET A 159 -0.84 6.83 -7.32
C MET A 159 -0.60 8.15 -8.05
N ASP A 160 -1.53 8.58 -8.91
CA ASP A 160 -1.42 9.80 -9.72
C ASP A 160 -1.96 11.02 -8.95
N LYS A 161 -1.06 11.78 -8.32
CA LYS A 161 -1.42 12.96 -7.51
C LYS A 161 -2.30 13.96 -8.25
N ALA A 162 -2.10 14.14 -9.56
CA ALA A 162 -2.91 15.09 -10.35
C ALA A 162 -4.35 14.59 -10.54
N VAL A 163 -4.54 13.29 -10.75
CA VAL A 163 -5.88 12.69 -10.88
C VAL A 163 -6.58 12.67 -9.53
N THR A 164 -5.88 12.25 -8.47
CA THR A 164 -6.40 12.27 -7.10
C THR A 164 -6.85 13.67 -6.70
N ASN A 165 -5.99 14.68 -6.91
CA ASN A 165 -6.33 16.07 -6.56
C ASN A 165 -7.54 16.58 -7.34
N ALA A 166 -7.66 16.26 -8.64
CA ALA A 166 -8.81 16.67 -9.45
C ALA A 166 -10.12 16.04 -8.95
N LEU A 167 -10.11 14.77 -8.55
CA LEU A 167 -11.27 14.09 -7.99
C LEU A 167 -11.63 14.64 -6.60
N CYS A 168 -10.64 14.92 -5.75
CA CYS A 168 -10.84 15.54 -4.45
C CYS A 168 -11.42 16.94 -4.57
N ASP A 169 -10.97 17.76 -5.51
CA ASP A 169 -11.57 19.07 -5.81
C ASP A 169 -13.06 18.94 -6.18
N GLN A 170 -13.40 17.95 -7.03
CA GLN A 170 -14.79 17.73 -7.45
C GLN A 170 -15.69 17.29 -6.30
N SER A 171 -15.17 16.55 -5.32
CA SER A 171 -15.92 16.10 -4.14
C SER A 171 -15.98 17.14 -3.01
N GLY A 172 -15.28 18.29 -3.16
CA GLY A 172 -15.21 19.33 -2.16
C GLY A 172 -14.28 19.00 -0.98
N ILE A 173 -13.41 17.99 -1.11
CA ILE A 173 -12.38 17.67 -0.13
C ILE A 173 -11.33 18.78 -0.15
N ARG A 174 -11.11 19.40 1.02
CA ARG A 174 -10.11 20.47 1.14
C ARG A 174 -8.69 19.91 0.98
N GLN A 175 -7.92 20.55 0.11
CA GLN A 175 -6.52 20.25 -0.15
C GLN A 175 -5.73 21.52 -0.43
N ALA A 176 -4.39 21.42 -0.48
CA ALA A 176 -3.55 22.54 -0.89
C ALA A 176 -3.93 23.01 -2.30
N LYS A 177 -3.81 24.30 -2.59
CA LYS A 177 -3.96 24.77 -3.98
C LYS A 177 -2.88 24.13 -4.83
N TRP A 178 -3.24 23.70 -6.04
CA TRP A 178 -2.32 22.96 -6.89
C TRP A 178 -2.44 23.30 -8.36
N ARG A 179 -1.41 22.97 -9.14
CA ARG A 179 -1.37 23.07 -10.61
C ARG A 179 -0.64 21.88 -11.20
N LEU A 180 -1.14 21.38 -12.32
CA LEU A 180 -0.48 20.36 -13.13
C LEU A 180 0.35 21.04 -14.22
N VAL A 181 1.61 20.61 -14.38
CA VAL A 181 2.48 20.95 -15.51
C VAL A 181 2.91 19.67 -16.19
N LYS A 182 2.80 19.64 -17.54
CA LYS A 182 3.27 18.52 -18.36
C LYS A 182 4.67 18.82 -18.89
N LYS A 183 5.50 17.78 -18.98
CA LYS A 183 6.87 17.88 -19.52
C LYS A 183 6.92 18.51 -20.91
N TYR A 184 5.93 18.19 -21.76
CA TYR A 184 5.80 18.76 -23.09
C TYR A 184 5.68 20.29 -23.08
N ASP A 185 4.81 20.83 -22.22
CA ASP A 185 4.62 22.29 -22.10
C ASP A 185 5.87 22.97 -21.54
N PHE A 186 6.56 22.33 -20.60
CA PHE A 186 7.81 22.84 -20.03
C PHE A 186 8.93 22.91 -21.07
N ILE A 187 9.10 21.88 -21.90
CA ILE A 187 10.11 21.83 -22.98
C ILE A 187 9.85 22.91 -24.03
N LEU A 188 8.58 23.20 -24.35
CA LEU A 188 8.19 24.25 -25.31
C LEU A 188 8.20 25.66 -24.72
N ASP A 189 8.62 25.83 -23.45
CA ASP A 189 8.59 27.10 -22.70
C ASP A 189 7.20 27.75 -22.62
N ASN A 190 6.15 26.94 -22.62
CA ASN A 190 4.75 27.35 -22.54
C ASN A 190 4.24 27.48 -21.08
N VAL A 191 5.11 27.29 -20.10
CA VAL A 191 4.75 27.33 -18.67
C VAL A 191 4.92 28.75 -18.12
N ASP A 192 3.80 29.41 -17.79
CA ASP A 192 3.80 30.72 -17.12
C ASP A 192 4.06 30.56 -15.61
N ILE A 193 5.35 30.57 -15.24
CA ILE A 193 5.80 30.45 -13.84
C ILE A 193 5.30 31.62 -13.01
N ASP A 194 5.21 32.84 -13.56
CA ASP A 194 4.71 34.02 -12.86
C ASP A 194 3.25 33.87 -12.48
N LYS A 195 2.44 33.29 -13.34
CA LYS A 195 1.04 32.96 -13.05
C LYS A 195 0.96 31.90 -11.93
N ILE A 196 1.75 30.84 -12.03
CA ILE A 196 1.79 29.77 -11.02
C ILE A 196 2.15 30.34 -9.63
N VAL A 197 3.20 31.15 -9.56
CA VAL A 197 3.65 31.77 -8.30
C VAL A 197 2.59 32.74 -7.73
N ARG A 198 1.88 33.47 -8.57
CA ARG A 198 0.78 34.34 -8.09
C ARG A 198 -0.40 33.52 -7.54
N GLU A 199 -0.73 32.38 -8.14
CA GLU A 199 -1.87 31.53 -7.74
C GLU A 199 -1.59 30.68 -6.50
N LEU A 200 -0.39 30.10 -6.41
CA LEU A 200 -0.01 29.18 -5.34
C LEU A 200 0.68 29.85 -4.15
N SER A 201 1.33 31.01 -4.37
CA SER A 201 2.21 31.66 -3.41
C SER A 201 3.44 30.81 -3.03
N LEU A 202 4.57 31.47 -2.77
CA LEU A 202 5.77 30.78 -2.33
C LEU A 202 5.74 30.53 -0.80
N PRO A 203 6.33 29.44 -0.30
CA PRO A 203 7.02 28.42 -1.05
C PRO A 203 6.06 27.42 -1.73
N ILE A 204 6.51 26.83 -2.84
CA ILE A 204 5.77 25.84 -3.62
C ILE A 204 6.47 24.47 -3.52
N PHE A 205 5.72 23.42 -3.27
CA PHE A 205 6.20 22.04 -3.40
C PHE A 205 6.00 21.56 -4.84
N VAL A 206 7.07 21.06 -5.44
CA VAL A 206 7.08 20.53 -6.82
C VAL A 206 7.29 19.02 -6.74
N LYS A 207 6.30 18.26 -7.19
CA LYS A 207 6.22 16.82 -7.00
C LYS A 207 5.98 16.09 -8.34
N PRO A 208 6.74 15.04 -8.70
CA PRO A 208 6.33 14.12 -9.76
C PRO A 208 4.95 13.55 -9.43
N ALA A 209 4.07 13.40 -10.42
CA ALA A 209 2.69 12.96 -10.16
C ALA A 209 2.61 11.50 -9.70
N ASN A 210 3.45 10.61 -10.27
CA ASN A 210 3.43 9.16 -10.03
C ASN A 210 4.71 8.68 -9.30
N ALA A 211 5.22 9.43 -8.33
CA ALA A 211 6.37 9.03 -7.51
C ALA A 211 5.96 8.90 -6.05
N GLY A 212 6.42 7.81 -5.42
CA GLY A 212 6.30 7.58 -3.98
C GLY A 212 7.54 8.06 -3.20
N SER A 213 7.50 7.94 -1.87
CA SER A 213 8.64 8.13 -0.96
C SER A 213 9.45 9.42 -1.17
N SER A 214 8.78 10.50 -1.52
CA SER A 214 9.39 11.83 -1.72
C SER A 214 10.47 11.91 -2.82
N VAL A 215 10.55 10.92 -3.73
CA VAL A 215 11.51 10.93 -4.84
C VAL A 215 11.18 12.08 -5.82
N GLY A 216 12.17 12.91 -6.11
CA GLY A 216 12.03 14.04 -7.03
C GLY A 216 11.21 15.22 -6.50
N ILE A 217 10.82 15.22 -5.22
CA ILE A 217 10.10 16.33 -4.58
C ILE A 217 11.08 17.43 -4.20
N SER A 218 10.71 18.68 -4.48
CA SER A 218 11.50 19.87 -4.13
C SER A 218 10.60 20.96 -3.55
N LYS A 219 11.15 21.77 -2.61
CA LYS A 219 10.54 22.98 -2.08
C LYS A 219 11.18 24.19 -2.76
N ALA A 220 10.38 24.92 -3.52
CA ALA A 220 10.83 26.11 -4.25
C ALA A 220 10.41 27.38 -3.51
N SER A 221 11.39 28.24 -3.18
CA SER A 221 11.18 29.48 -2.43
C SER A 221 11.34 30.76 -3.28
N SER A 222 11.69 30.62 -4.57
CA SER A 222 11.77 31.72 -5.56
C SER A 222 11.27 31.23 -6.94
N LYS A 223 11.02 32.14 -7.85
CA LYS A 223 10.61 31.79 -9.25
C LYS A 223 11.66 30.94 -9.96
N GLU A 224 12.93 31.30 -9.78
CA GLU A 224 14.05 30.58 -10.38
C GLU A 224 14.08 29.13 -9.87
N SER A 225 13.95 28.96 -8.54
CA SER A 225 13.92 27.62 -7.94
C SER A 225 12.70 26.80 -8.34
N VAL A 226 11.57 27.41 -8.72
CA VAL A 226 10.42 26.68 -9.29
C VAL A 226 10.80 26.04 -10.64
N ARG A 227 11.53 26.76 -11.51
CA ARG A 227 11.97 26.22 -12.81
C ARG A 227 12.96 25.07 -12.63
N ASP A 228 13.92 25.22 -11.73
CA ASP A 228 14.91 24.18 -11.43
C ASP A 228 14.23 22.93 -10.83
N ALA A 229 13.28 23.12 -9.90
CA ALA A 229 12.50 22.05 -9.29
C ALA A 229 11.63 21.31 -10.32
N LEU A 230 11.03 22.01 -11.30
CA LEU A 230 10.32 21.39 -12.42
C LEU A 230 11.25 20.54 -13.28
N ALA A 231 12.44 21.06 -13.61
CA ALA A 231 13.42 20.31 -14.39
C ALA A 231 13.82 19.01 -13.67
N LEU A 232 14.10 19.06 -12.38
CA LEU A 232 14.41 17.89 -11.56
C LEU A 232 13.24 16.89 -11.49
N ALA A 233 12.03 17.36 -11.24
CA ALA A 233 10.86 16.51 -11.14
C ALA A 233 10.55 15.80 -12.48
N PHE A 234 10.83 16.45 -13.63
CA PHE A 234 10.69 15.85 -14.96
C PHE A 234 11.75 14.79 -15.32
N GLU A 235 12.77 14.60 -14.50
CA GLU A 235 13.64 13.42 -14.62
C GLU A 235 12.92 12.14 -14.18
N HIS A 236 11.90 12.27 -13.33
CA HIS A 236 11.18 11.16 -12.71
C HIS A 236 9.80 10.90 -13.34
N ASP A 237 9.11 11.92 -13.86
CA ASP A 237 7.77 11.78 -14.45
C ASP A 237 7.56 12.76 -15.61
N SER A 238 6.61 12.46 -16.47
CA SER A 238 6.12 13.35 -17.53
C SER A 238 5.06 14.36 -17.05
N LYS A 239 4.53 14.16 -15.85
CA LYS A 239 3.56 15.02 -15.15
C LYS A 239 4.12 15.46 -13.80
N VAL A 240 3.99 16.74 -13.51
CA VAL A 240 4.44 17.34 -12.24
C VAL A 240 3.30 18.14 -11.65
N VAL A 241 3.05 17.94 -10.36
CA VAL A 241 2.10 18.70 -9.55
C VAL A 241 2.88 19.73 -8.73
N LEU A 242 2.43 20.99 -8.80
CA LEU A 242 2.90 22.07 -7.94
C LEU A 242 1.83 22.37 -6.90
N GLU A 243 2.21 22.45 -5.64
CA GLU A 243 1.29 22.67 -4.52
C GLU A 243 1.75 23.81 -3.63
N SER A 244 0.77 24.60 -3.15
CA SER A 244 1.02 25.58 -2.08
C SER A 244 1.50 24.87 -0.82
N ALA A 245 2.45 25.44 -0.11
CA ALA A 245 2.86 24.92 1.19
C ALA A 245 1.72 25.08 2.22
N VAL A 246 1.36 24.00 2.88
CA VAL A 246 0.54 24.02 4.09
C VAL A 246 1.47 23.87 5.28
N VAL A 247 1.52 24.89 6.12
CA VAL A 247 2.35 24.88 7.33
C VAL A 247 1.50 24.42 8.51
N GLY A 248 1.94 23.34 9.17
CA GLY A 248 1.19 22.79 10.28
C GLY A 248 1.67 21.40 10.68
N ARG A 249 0.76 20.61 11.24
CA ARG A 249 1.00 19.26 11.73
C ARG A 249 0.75 18.26 10.61
N GLU A 250 1.60 17.23 10.51
CA GLU A 250 1.43 16.11 9.56
C GLU A 250 0.73 14.95 10.28
N LEU A 251 -0.44 14.56 9.78
CA LEU A 251 -1.31 13.59 10.41
C LEU A 251 -1.59 12.43 9.45
N GLU A 252 -1.69 11.22 9.99
CA GLU A 252 -1.99 10.01 9.23
C GLU A 252 -3.14 9.25 9.85
N CYS A 253 -4.05 8.72 9.01
CA CYS A 253 -5.15 7.85 9.41
C CYS A 253 -5.15 6.59 8.56
N ALA A 254 -5.07 5.41 9.19
CA ALA A 254 -5.16 4.14 8.50
C ALA A 254 -6.62 3.72 8.33
N VAL A 255 -6.97 3.22 7.14
CA VAL A 255 -8.32 2.73 6.83
C VAL A 255 -8.21 1.28 6.34
N MET A 256 -9.13 0.41 6.76
CA MET A 256 -9.25 -0.97 6.27
C MET A 256 -10.70 -1.37 6.07
N GLY A 257 -10.97 -2.22 5.10
CA GLY A 257 -12.29 -2.78 4.81
C GLY A 257 -12.71 -2.61 3.36
N ASN A 258 -13.89 -3.10 3.04
CA ASN A 258 -14.52 -2.97 1.73
C ASN A 258 -15.69 -1.97 1.82
N ASP A 259 -16.94 -2.42 1.81
CA ASP A 259 -18.15 -1.55 1.80
C ASP A 259 -18.30 -0.70 3.07
N GLU A 260 -17.92 -1.25 4.23
CA GLU A 260 -17.95 -0.58 5.54
C GLU A 260 -16.53 -0.42 6.12
N PRO A 261 -15.73 0.49 5.59
CA PRO A 261 -14.34 0.65 6.03
C PRO A 261 -14.25 1.23 7.44
N LEU A 262 -13.26 0.73 8.17
CA LEU A 262 -12.92 1.14 9.53
C LEU A 262 -11.68 2.03 9.53
N ALA A 263 -11.76 3.23 10.09
CA ALA A 263 -10.62 4.09 10.36
C ALA A 263 -9.97 3.74 11.71
N SER A 264 -8.65 3.81 11.77
CA SER A 264 -7.85 3.71 13.00
C SER A 264 -7.95 4.97 13.87
N CYS A 265 -7.14 5.08 14.92
CA CYS A 265 -6.83 6.38 15.50
C CYS A 265 -6.02 7.24 14.54
N VAL A 266 -5.93 8.54 14.80
CA VAL A 266 -5.07 9.47 14.06
C VAL A 266 -3.68 9.46 14.70
N GLY A 267 -2.64 9.34 13.88
CA GLY A 267 -1.26 9.50 14.27
C GLY A 267 -0.67 10.81 13.77
N GLU A 268 0.41 11.24 14.36
CA GLU A 268 1.13 12.46 13.97
C GLU A 268 2.61 12.15 13.76
N ILE A 269 3.16 12.72 12.70
CA ILE A 269 4.58 12.72 12.43
C ILE A 269 5.14 14.07 12.83
N VAL A 270 6.06 14.06 13.80
CA VAL A 270 6.85 15.25 14.15
C VAL A 270 8.21 15.11 13.48
N PRO A 271 8.44 15.81 12.36
CA PRO A 271 9.68 15.70 11.62
C PRO A 271 10.85 16.28 12.42
N CYS A 272 12.01 15.68 12.29
CA CYS A 272 13.25 16.20 12.90
C CYS A 272 13.90 17.34 12.09
N ASN A 273 13.50 17.53 10.84
CA ASN A 273 13.99 18.53 9.89
C ASN A 273 12.81 19.29 9.26
N ASP A 274 13.11 20.44 8.62
CA ASP A 274 12.12 21.27 7.91
C ASP A 274 11.38 20.55 6.77
N PHE A 275 11.82 19.35 6.38
CA PHE A 275 11.20 18.52 5.34
C PHE A 275 11.35 17.02 5.66
N TYR A 276 10.24 16.28 5.63
CA TYR A 276 10.17 14.83 5.86
C TYR A 276 10.46 14.09 4.55
N ASP A 277 11.76 13.92 4.23
CA ASP A 277 12.23 13.23 3.02
C ASP A 277 12.34 11.70 3.20
N TYR A 278 12.78 11.01 2.13
CA TYR A 278 12.99 9.54 2.13
C TYR A 278 13.91 9.09 3.26
N LYS A 279 14.98 9.84 3.56
CA LYS A 279 15.91 9.50 4.65
C LYS A 279 15.24 9.59 6.01
N ALA A 280 14.46 10.66 6.22
CA ALA A 280 13.69 10.85 7.46
C ALA A 280 12.57 9.79 7.62
N LYS A 281 12.01 9.25 6.50
CA LYS A 281 10.95 8.23 6.52
C LYS A 281 11.45 6.83 6.86
N TYR A 282 12.66 6.45 6.43
CA TYR A 282 13.08 5.03 6.44
C TYR A 282 14.50 4.77 6.99
N ILE A 283 15.31 5.81 7.17
CA ILE A 283 16.74 5.68 7.55
C ILE A 283 17.05 6.37 8.87
N ASP A 284 16.51 7.57 9.09
CA ASP A 284 16.79 8.36 10.29
C ASP A 284 15.73 8.07 11.37
N ASP A 285 16.15 7.43 12.49
CA ASP A 285 15.30 7.15 13.66
C ASP A 285 14.89 8.43 14.45
N ASN A 286 15.11 9.63 13.88
CA ASN A 286 14.94 10.88 14.59
C ASN A 286 13.54 11.49 14.48
N SER A 287 12.68 11.04 13.56
CA SER A 287 11.29 11.48 13.49
C SER A 287 10.47 10.86 14.61
N ARG A 288 9.73 11.67 15.34
CA ARG A 288 8.91 11.21 16.46
C ARG A 288 7.48 10.93 15.98
N LEU A 289 7.01 9.71 16.23
CA LEU A 289 5.62 9.31 16.00
C LEU A 289 4.80 9.49 17.28
N LEU A 290 3.70 10.21 17.21
CA LEU A 290 2.74 10.35 18.30
C LEU A 290 1.49 9.51 17.94
N ILE A 291 1.24 8.46 18.70
CA ILE A 291 0.12 7.53 18.46
C ILE A 291 -0.57 7.24 19.79
N PRO A 292 -1.81 7.65 19.99
CA PRO A 292 -2.56 8.55 19.13
C PRO A 292 -1.97 9.98 19.12
N SER A 293 -2.28 10.75 18.08
CA SER A 293 -1.94 12.19 18.05
C SER A 293 -2.66 12.92 19.20
N PRO A 294 -2.02 13.87 19.90
CA PRO A 294 -2.63 14.68 20.96
C PRO A 294 -3.56 15.74 20.38
N LEU A 295 -4.62 15.29 19.69
CA LEU A 295 -5.70 16.09 19.14
C LEU A 295 -6.93 16.07 20.07
N PRO A 296 -7.75 17.14 20.07
CA PRO A 296 -9.12 17.05 20.61
C PRO A 296 -9.89 15.92 19.91
N GLU A 297 -10.76 15.23 20.65
CA GLU A 297 -11.53 14.08 20.13
C GLU A 297 -12.37 14.45 18.91
N GLU A 298 -13.00 15.64 18.92
CA GLU A 298 -13.82 16.13 17.83
C GLU A 298 -13.03 16.26 16.53
N ILE A 299 -11.78 16.73 16.60
CA ILE A 299 -10.88 16.85 15.44
C ILE A 299 -10.41 15.47 14.96
N SER A 300 -10.10 14.57 15.90
CA SER A 300 -9.74 13.19 15.56
C SER A 300 -10.87 12.48 14.83
N GLU A 301 -12.11 12.60 15.30
CA GLU A 301 -13.30 12.03 14.65
C GLU A 301 -13.58 12.66 13.29
N GLU A 302 -13.37 13.96 13.13
CA GLU A 302 -13.49 14.65 11.85
C GLU A 302 -12.49 14.10 10.84
N ILE A 303 -11.20 13.96 11.20
CA ILE A 303 -10.16 13.40 10.32
C ILE A 303 -10.48 11.95 9.94
N ARG A 304 -10.90 11.13 10.90
CA ARG A 304 -11.30 9.73 10.66
C ARG A 304 -12.45 9.62 9.67
N LYS A 305 -13.45 10.49 9.81
CA LYS A 305 -14.59 10.57 8.88
C LYS A 305 -14.13 10.99 7.49
N ILE A 306 -13.32 12.04 7.37
CA ILE A 306 -12.80 12.50 6.09
C ILE A 306 -11.96 11.41 5.43
N ALA A 307 -11.13 10.67 6.21
CA ALA A 307 -10.32 9.56 5.70
C ALA A 307 -11.20 8.44 5.11
N VAL A 308 -12.29 8.08 5.78
CA VAL A 308 -13.26 7.10 5.27
C VAL A 308 -13.99 7.61 4.03
N ASP A 309 -14.38 8.88 4.00
CA ASP A 309 -15.08 9.49 2.87
C ASP A 309 -14.17 9.53 1.62
N ILE A 310 -12.89 9.90 1.78
CA ILE A 310 -11.88 9.85 0.71
C ILE A 310 -11.67 8.42 0.21
N TYR A 311 -11.50 7.47 1.13
CA TYR A 311 -11.31 6.06 0.83
C TYR A 311 -12.46 5.50 -0.04
N LYS A 312 -13.70 5.79 0.34
CA LYS A 312 -14.90 5.39 -0.42
C LYS A 312 -15.00 6.12 -1.75
N TYR A 313 -14.73 7.42 -1.77
CA TYR A 313 -14.83 8.24 -2.97
C TYR A 313 -13.83 7.83 -4.05
N LEU A 314 -12.64 7.38 -3.65
CA LEU A 314 -11.59 6.88 -4.55
C LEU A 314 -11.69 5.37 -4.83
N ASP A 315 -12.82 4.74 -4.47
CA ASP A 315 -13.11 3.31 -4.71
C ASP A 315 -12.05 2.38 -4.10
N CYS A 316 -11.47 2.75 -2.96
CA CYS A 316 -10.49 1.95 -2.26
C CYS A 316 -11.12 0.72 -1.60
N SER A 317 -10.35 -0.35 -1.47
CA SER A 317 -10.75 -1.58 -0.79
C SER A 317 -9.55 -2.23 -0.07
N GLY A 318 -9.83 -3.07 0.92
CA GLY A 318 -8.82 -3.77 1.71
C GLY A 318 -8.08 -2.85 2.67
N LEU A 319 -7.19 -2.01 2.18
CA LEU A 319 -6.38 -1.10 3.01
C LEU A 319 -5.95 0.16 2.27
N ALA A 320 -5.80 1.25 3.01
CA ALA A 320 -5.07 2.46 2.60
C ALA A 320 -4.66 3.29 3.83
N ARG A 321 -3.68 4.19 3.68
CA ARG A 321 -3.37 5.23 4.65
C ARG A 321 -3.64 6.57 3.99
N VAL A 322 -4.42 7.38 4.68
CA VAL A 322 -4.77 8.74 4.24
C VAL A 322 -3.98 9.73 5.06
N ASP A 323 -3.23 10.60 4.39
CA ASP A 323 -2.30 11.53 4.98
C ASP A 323 -2.85 12.96 4.86
N PHE A 324 -2.72 13.74 5.94
CA PHE A 324 -3.27 15.08 6.08
C PHE A 324 -2.25 16.08 6.60
N PHE A 325 -2.48 17.35 6.28
CA PHE A 325 -1.92 18.47 7.04
C PHE A 325 -3.04 19.15 7.84
N MET A 326 -2.72 19.56 9.06
CA MET A 326 -3.57 20.45 9.84
C MET A 326 -2.83 21.76 10.07
N SER A 327 -3.36 22.85 9.51
CA SER A 327 -2.79 24.18 9.65
C SER A 327 -2.90 24.74 11.07
N SER A 328 -2.21 25.85 11.35
CA SER A 328 -2.21 26.49 12.68
C SER A 328 -3.57 27.04 13.11
N ASP A 329 -4.46 27.32 12.17
CA ASP A 329 -5.84 27.75 12.38
C ASP A 329 -6.84 26.58 12.52
N GLY A 330 -6.31 25.33 12.50
CA GLY A 330 -7.09 24.11 12.74
C GLY A 330 -7.75 23.52 11.49
N GLU A 331 -7.50 24.09 10.30
CA GLU A 331 -8.07 23.59 9.06
C GLU A 331 -7.36 22.31 8.60
N ILE A 332 -8.15 21.30 8.19
CA ILE A 332 -7.65 19.99 7.75
C ILE A 332 -7.53 19.99 6.23
N TYR A 333 -6.37 19.60 5.72
CA TYR A 333 -6.05 19.48 4.30
C TYR A 333 -5.66 18.05 3.96
N PHE A 334 -6.33 17.44 3.01
CA PHE A 334 -5.90 16.18 2.42
C PHE A 334 -4.55 16.38 1.71
N ASN A 335 -3.61 15.46 1.89
CA ASN A 335 -2.30 15.47 1.24
C ASN A 335 -2.19 14.35 0.20
N GLU A 336 -2.23 13.10 0.64
CA GLU A 336 -2.14 11.93 -0.26
C GLU A 336 -2.82 10.70 0.35
N ILE A 337 -3.03 9.67 -0.48
CA ILE A 337 -3.51 8.37 -0.05
C ILE A 337 -2.57 7.28 -0.58
N ASN A 338 -2.17 6.34 0.29
CA ASN A 338 -1.24 5.26 0.00
C ASN A 338 -1.99 3.93 0.05
N THR A 339 -2.09 3.24 -1.08
CA THR A 339 -2.91 2.01 -1.23
C THR A 339 -2.20 0.73 -0.78
N ILE A 340 -0.87 0.75 -0.68
CA ILE A 340 -0.07 -0.31 -0.02
C ILE A 340 0.89 0.36 0.96
N PRO A 341 0.40 0.85 2.12
CA PRO A 341 1.25 1.48 3.11
C PRO A 341 2.30 0.50 3.66
N GLY A 342 3.42 1.02 4.17
CA GLY A 342 4.48 0.21 4.75
C GLY A 342 4.00 -0.65 5.94
N PHE A 343 4.57 -1.85 6.07
CA PHE A 343 4.31 -2.79 7.17
C PHE A 343 5.55 -3.11 8.01
N THR A 344 6.57 -2.27 7.98
CA THR A 344 7.74 -2.42 8.84
C THR A 344 7.40 -2.14 10.30
N SER A 345 8.28 -2.51 11.22
CA SER A 345 8.10 -2.25 12.67
C SER A 345 7.99 -0.78 13.03
N ILE A 346 8.49 0.12 12.16
CA ILE A 346 8.40 1.58 12.34
C ILE A 346 7.23 2.19 11.57
N SER A 347 6.58 1.45 10.67
CA SER A 347 5.50 1.96 9.81
C SER A 347 4.26 2.35 10.61
N MET A 348 3.66 3.47 10.24
CA MET A 348 2.50 4.05 10.93
C MET A 348 1.26 3.15 10.81
N TYR A 349 0.97 2.61 9.62
CA TYR A 349 -0.27 1.84 9.38
C TYR A 349 -0.54 0.72 10.39
N PRO A 350 0.37 -0.24 10.65
CA PRO A 350 0.12 -1.28 11.64
C PRO A 350 0.07 -0.74 13.07
N LYS A 351 0.85 0.29 13.41
CA LYS A 351 0.86 0.89 14.74
C LYS A 351 -0.45 1.60 15.09
N LEU A 352 -1.06 2.29 14.11
CA LEU A 352 -2.35 2.94 14.28
C LEU A 352 -3.47 1.95 14.59
N PHE A 353 -3.45 0.76 13.93
CA PHE A 353 -4.41 -0.29 14.23
C PHE A 353 -4.10 -1.02 15.55
N GLU A 354 -2.84 -1.18 15.91
CA GLU A 354 -2.45 -1.77 17.21
C GLU A 354 -2.96 -0.93 18.39
N GLU A 355 -2.90 0.40 18.28
CA GLU A 355 -3.46 1.30 19.30
C GLU A 355 -4.95 1.09 19.52
N VAL A 356 -5.73 0.85 18.48
CA VAL A 356 -7.16 0.52 18.56
C VAL A 356 -7.43 -0.98 18.78
N LYS A 357 -6.46 -1.71 19.36
CA LYS A 357 -6.57 -3.11 19.78
C LYS A 357 -6.74 -4.12 18.63
N ILE A 358 -6.19 -3.79 17.46
CA ILE A 358 -6.07 -4.70 16.32
C ILE A 358 -4.58 -4.96 16.08
N PRO A 359 -4.00 -5.96 16.76
CA PRO A 359 -2.57 -6.26 16.64
C PRO A 359 -2.21 -6.79 15.23
N PRO A 360 -0.92 -6.73 14.82
CA PRO A 360 -0.49 -7.03 13.45
C PRO A 360 -0.99 -8.36 12.89
N ARG A 361 -0.98 -9.44 13.69
CA ARG A 361 -1.51 -10.75 13.26
C ARG A 361 -2.99 -10.69 12.91
N LYS A 362 -3.81 -10.03 13.73
CA LYS A 362 -5.25 -9.88 13.51
C LYS A 362 -5.54 -8.93 12.35
N LEU A 363 -4.73 -7.88 12.21
CA LEU A 363 -4.81 -6.95 11.07
C LEU A 363 -4.59 -7.69 9.76
N ILE A 364 -3.50 -8.44 9.62
CA ILE A 364 -3.18 -9.21 8.42
C ILE A 364 -4.26 -10.25 8.12
N GLU A 365 -4.77 -10.94 9.15
CA GLU A 365 -5.87 -11.90 8.99
C GLU A 365 -7.12 -11.24 8.40
N LYS A 366 -7.53 -10.07 8.94
CA LYS A 366 -8.66 -9.30 8.41
C LYS A 366 -8.45 -8.84 6.97
N LEU A 367 -7.25 -8.35 6.64
CA LEU A 367 -6.93 -7.93 5.28
C LEU A 367 -7.04 -9.09 4.28
N ILE A 368 -6.65 -10.30 4.68
CA ILE A 368 -6.82 -11.50 3.85
C ILE A 368 -8.31 -11.87 3.74
N GLU A 369 -9.09 -11.74 4.80
CA GLU A 369 -10.54 -11.98 4.79
C GLU A 369 -11.22 -11.02 3.81
N TYR A 370 -10.91 -9.73 3.83
CA TYR A 370 -11.43 -8.73 2.87
C TYR A 370 -11.08 -9.05 1.40
N ALA A 371 -9.92 -9.68 1.14
CA ALA A 371 -9.58 -10.10 -0.21
C ALA A 371 -10.52 -11.19 -0.75
N PHE A 372 -10.99 -12.11 0.09
CA PHE A 372 -11.99 -13.10 -0.30
C PHE A 372 -13.37 -12.48 -0.48
N GLU A 373 -13.82 -11.62 0.46
CA GLU A 373 -15.12 -10.92 0.38
C GLU A 373 -15.26 -10.09 -0.90
N LYS A 374 -14.21 -9.34 -1.27
CA LYS A 374 -14.18 -8.53 -2.49
C LYS A 374 -14.39 -9.35 -3.77
N LYS A 375 -13.97 -10.61 -3.78
CA LYS A 375 -14.11 -11.51 -4.95
C LYS A 375 -15.48 -12.17 -5.02
N GLU A 376 -16.20 -12.28 -3.92
CA GLU A 376 -17.53 -12.88 -3.86
C GLU A 376 -18.64 -11.88 -4.27
N ASN A 377 -18.37 -10.59 -4.21
CA ASN A 377 -19.24 -9.49 -4.67
C ASN A 377 -18.97 -9.13 -6.13
#